data_689580f6f17f38f921b89a037aa3af02
#
_entry.id   689580f6f17f38f921b89a037aa3af02
#
_cell.length_a   1.000
_cell.length_b   1.000
_cell.length_c   1.000
_cell.angle_alpha   90.00
_cell.angle_beta   90.00
_cell.angle_gamma   90.00
#
_symmetry.space_group_name_H-M   'P 1'
#
loop_
_entity.id
_entity.type
_entity.pdbx_description
1 polymer ?
#
loop_
_entity_poly.entity_id
_entity_poly.type
_entity_poly.pdbx_seq_one_letter_code
_entity_poly.pdbx_strand_id
1 'polypeptide(L)'
;MNIDAGDSLAVQHVPGRVGLPVLEVEELRHNRGNAATYGIWRVRGAAGQAVLKIYRPGAPGYTGFWPTSTEPTHWNYWRRESLAYAEGLTSTAYAEAGVSGPEMLETNVRADGLVELWLDYVPGSGGFEWSPSRIARFAYELGAGQARWTGRVPDLPWLSRGWLRQYLADGPPLSVNIEDSDWGHPDVAFWPDPVRQRLRRLWAERNQTLAVAQGVERTLCHLDVWPANLIDVGGRSVLLDWAFAGEGAVGEDISNLILDSFTDGLMDPDLLPEIAEGCVDGYLKGLRDGGWSGSEDAVRVAVGACGAAKFSWFGPAVLGRAVSNDVGSSNYSQDESAELVVKRVAGLVTLIADWARVAGSR
;
A
#
# COMPACT_ATOMS: atom_id res chain seq x y z
N MET A 1 -28.91 -16.94 14.01
CA MET A 1 -29.67 -16.20 12.98
C MET A 1 -28.78 -16.24 11.74
N ASN A 2 -29.18 -17.05 10.75
CA ASN A 2 -28.43 -17.10 9.48
C ASN A 2 -28.74 -15.81 8.72
N ILE A 3 -27.73 -14.99 8.49
CA ILE A 3 -27.84 -13.84 7.59
C ILE A 3 -27.50 -14.37 6.21
N ASP A 4 -28.52 -14.67 5.41
CA ASP A 4 -28.40 -15.01 4.01
C ASP A 4 -28.14 -13.74 3.20
N ALA A 5 -26.87 -13.40 3.02
CA ALA A 5 -26.42 -12.53 1.94
C ALA A 5 -25.53 -13.40 1.06
N GLY A 6 -25.98 -13.73 -0.12
CA GLY A 6 -25.47 -14.67 -1.12
C GLY A 6 -23.99 -15.08 -1.01
N ASP A 7 -23.74 -16.27 -0.53
CA ASP A 7 -22.56 -16.91 0.07
C ASP A 7 -22.41 -16.52 1.54
N SER A 8 -23.04 -17.33 2.40
CA SER A 8 -23.32 -17.01 3.80
C SER A 8 -22.09 -16.69 4.63
N LEU A 9 -21.95 -15.43 5.05
CA LEU A 9 -21.12 -15.07 6.18
C LEU A 9 -21.75 -15.66 7.45
N ALA A 10 -21.43 -16.90 7.80
CA ALA A 10 -21.80 -17.49 9.07
C ALA A 10 -20.92 -16.88 10.16
N VAL A 11 -21.27 -15.69 10.66
CA VAL A 11 -20.64 -15.10 11.85
C VAL A 11 -20.98 -16.02 13.01
N GLN A 12 -20.01 -16.84 13.45
CA GLN A 12 -20.21 -17.82 14.52
C GLN A 12 -20.17 -17.16 15.89
N HIS A 13 -19.46 -16.07 16.02
CA HIS A 13 -19.28 -15.30 17.23
C HIS A 13 -19.27 -13.80 16.94
N VAL A 14 -19.80 -13.01 17.84
CA VAL A 14 -19.81 -11.55 17.76
C VAL A 14 -19.21 -10.99 19.04
N PRO A 15 -18.15 -10.17 19.00
CA PRO A 15 -17.56 -9.57 20.19
C PRO A 15 -18.59 -8.82 21.03
N GLY A 16 -18.43 -8.86 22.36
CA GLY A 16 -19.33 -8.16 23.29
C GLY A 16 -19.43 -6.65 23.02
N ARG A 17 -18.39 -6.04 22.45
CA ARG A 17 -18.37 -4.63 22.02
C ARG A 17 -19.40 -4.32 20.94
N VAL A 18 -19.70 -5.28 20.06
CA VAL A 18 -20.74 -5.16 19.02
C VAL A 18 -22.11 -5.49 19.61
N GLY A 19 -22.19 -6.55 20.39
CA GLY A 19 -23.42 -7.02 21.05
C GLY A 19 -24.46 -7.61 20.11
N LEU A 20 -25.35 -8.40 20.68
CA LEU A 20 -26.48 -9.01 19.98
C LEU A 20 -27.79 -8.26 20.28
N PRO A 21 -28.79 -8.24 19.38
CA PRO A 21 -28.71 -8.80 18.03
C PRO A 21 -27.81 -8.01 17.09
N VAL A 22 -27.28 -8.67 16.05
CA VAL A 22 -26.65 -7.98 14.91
C VAL A 22 -27.77 -7.27 14.14
N LEU A 23 -27.58 -5.98 13.91
CA LEU A 23 -28.55 -5.09 13.27
C LEU A 23 -28.24 -4.88 11.78
N GLU A 24 -26.96 -4.84 11.43
CA GLU A 24 -26.52 -4.58 10.06
C GLU A 24 -25.14 -5.21 9.79
N VAL A 25 -24.98 -5.74 8.58
CA VAL A 25 -23.70 -6.22 8.05
C VAL A 25 -23.53 -5.62 6.66
N GLU A 26 -22.46 -4.87 6.46
CA GLU A 26 -22.12 -4.21 5.20
C GLU A 26 -20.76 -4.72 4.74
N GLU A 27 -20.69 -5.29 3.53
CA GLU A 27 -19.41 -5.64 2.93
C GLU A 27 -18.67 -4.35 2.53
N LEU A 28 -17.43 -4.21 3.01
CA LEU A 28 -16.58 -3.07 2.67
C LEU A 28 -15.80 -3.37 1.37
N ARG A 29 -15.63 -2.34 0.56
CA ARG A 29 -14.84 -2.44 -0.66
C ARG A 29 -13.40 -2.79 -0.30
N HIS A 30 -12.85 -3.81 -0.97
CA HIS A 30 -11.48 -4.26 -0.80
C HIS A 30 -10.92 -4.83 -2.10
N ASN A 31 -9.61 -5.03 -2.16
CA ASN A 31 -8.95 -5.62 -3.30
C ASN A 31 -9.23 -7.13 -3.39
N ARG A 32 -10.19 -7.51 -4.24
CA ARG A 32 -10.53 -8.93 -4.50
C ARG A 32 -9.44 -9.68 -5.27
N GLY A 33 -8.47 -8.97 -5.85
CA GLY A 33 -7.28 -9.54 -6.47
C GLY A 33 -6.22 -10.04 -5.49
N ASN A 34 -6.39 -9.85 -4.17
CA ASN A 34 -5.51 -10.41 -3.14
C ASN A 34 -6.08 -11.73 -2.58
N ALA A 35 -5.35 -12.83 -2.79
CA ALA A 35 -5.79 -14.16 -2.36
C ALA A 35 -5.89 -14.32 -0.83
N ALA A 36 -5.14 -13.54 -0.06
CA ALA A 36 -5.11 -13.62 1.40
C ALA A 36 -6.41 -13.14 2.05
N THR A 37 -7.11 -12.17 1.43
CA THR A 37 -8.33 -11.60 1.99
C THR A 37 -9.55 -12.36 1.48
N TYR A 38 -10.30 -12.99 2.37
CA TYR A 38 -11.58 -13.60 2.04
C TYR A 38 -12.67 -12.54 1.91
N GLY A 39 -12.69 -11.53 2.84
CA GLY A 39 -13.59 -10.41 2.80
C GLY A 39 -13.44 -9.49 4.01
N ILE A 40 -14.07 -8.31 3.93
CA ILE A 40 -14.06 -7.28 4.96
C ILE A 40 -15.49 -6.76 5.14
N TRP A 41 -15.98 -6.71 6.37
CA TRP A 41 -17.34 -6.26 6.68
C TRP A 41 -17.35 -5.27 7.84
N ARG A 42 -18.21 -4.26 7.74
CA ARG A 42 -18.67 -3.51 8.90
C ARG A 42 -19.84 -4.23 9.52
N VAL A 43 -19.76 -4.54 10.80
CA VAL A 43 -20.81 -5.20 11.57
C VAL A 43 -21.30 -4.26 12.66
N ARG A 44 -22.60 -3.96 12.66
CA ARG A 44 -23.25 -3.14 13.68
C ARG A 44 -24.22 -4.00 14.48
N GLY A 45 -24.07 -3.99 15.79
CA GLY A 45 -24.96 -4.67 16.73
C GLY A 45 -25.60 -3.71 17.73
N ALA A 46 -26.23 -4.27 18.74
CA ALA A 46 -26.96 -3.50 19.75
C ALA A 46 -26.06 -2.64 20.65
N ALA A 47 -24.81 -3.03 20.86
CA ALA A 47 -23.87 -2.32 21.75
C ALA A 47 -22.86 -1.42 21.02
N GLY A 48 -22.65 -1.64 19.72
CA GLY A 48 -21.67 -0.85 18.93
C GLY A 48 -21.44 -1.42 17.55
N GLN A 49 -20.29 -1.10 16.99
CA GLN A 49 -19.90 -1.55 15.65
C GLN A 49 -18.42 -1.93 15.60
N ALA A 50 -18.07 -2.83 14.68
CA ALA A 50 -16.72 -3.29 14.45
C ALA A 50 -16.47 -3.57 12.95
N VAL A 51 -15.21 -3.73 12.60
CA VAL A 51 -14.79 -4.27 11.30
C VAL A 51 -14.34 -5.70 11.49
N LEU A 52 -14.92 -6.61 10.71
CA LEU A 52 -14.50 -7.99 10.59
C LEU A 52 -13.69 -8.17 9.30
N LYS A 53 -12.43 -8.60 9.44
CA LYS A 53 -11.62 -9.09 8.31
C LYS A 53 -11.47 -10.60 8.42
N ILE A 54 -11.63 -11.31 7.32
CA ILE A 54 -11.42 -12.77 7.27
C ILE A 54 -10.29 -13.07 6.28
N TYR A 55 -9.34 -13.88 6.74
CA TYR A 55 -8.17 -14.29 5.96
C TYR A 55 -8.20 -15.77 5.64
N ARG A 56 -7.59 -16.13 4.51
CA ARG A 56 -7.46 -17.50 4.03
C ARG A 56 -6.06 -17.78 3.47
N PRO A 57 -5.58 -19.04 3.52
CA PRO A 57 -4.27 -19.41 2.97
C PRO A 57 -4.22 -19.43 1.43
N GLY A 58 -5.24 -18.94 0.78
CA GLY A 58 -5.44 -19.00 -0.67
C GLY A 58 -6.61 -19.90 -1.03
N ALA A 59 -6.91 -19.98 -2.31
CA ALA A 59 -7.95 -20.86 -2.86
C ALA A 59 -7.37 -21.68 -4.02
N PRO A 60 -7.70 -22.99 -4.13
CA PRO A 60 -7.35 -23.76 -5.31
C PRO A 60 -7.90 -23.08 -6.57
N GLY A 61 -7.07 -22.96 -7.61
CA GLY A 61 -7.48 -22.34 -8.89
C GLY A 61 -7.60 -20.81 -8.84
N TYR A 62 -7.05 -20.15 -7.81
CA TYR A 62 -7.00 -18.70 -7.76
C TYR A 62 -6.24 -18.13 -8.95
N THR A 63 -6.87 -17.18 -9.65
CA THR A 63 -6.34 -16.54 -10.88
C THR A 63 -6.09 -15.05 -10.72
N GLY A 64 -6.18 -14.51 -9.49
CA GLY A 64 -5.91 -13.09 -9.19
C GLY A 64 -4.43 -12.75 -9.27
N PHE A 65 -4.12 -11.45 -9.26
CA PHE A 65 -2.77 -10.95 -9.47
C PHE A 65 -1.83 -11.23 -8.29
N TRP A 66 -2.36 -11.34 -7.07
CA TRP A 66 -1.53 -11.46 -5.87
C TRP A 66 -1.79 -12.78 -5.16
N PRO A 67 -1.01 -13.83 -5.51
CA PRO A 67 -1.07 -15.09 -4.80
C PRO A 67 -0.63 -14.89 -3.35
N THR A 68 -1.21 -15.65 -2.44
CA THR A 68 -0.77 -15.68 -1.05
C THR A 68 0.19 -16.83 -0.79
N SER A 69 0.88 -16.78 0.35
CA SER A 69 1.81 -17.81 0.79
C SER A 69 1.55 -18.24 2.23
N THR A 70 1.93 -19.46 2.56
CA THR A 70 2.01 -19.98 3.93
C THR A 70 3.40 -19.76 4.54
N GLU A 71 4.37 -19.29 3.74
CA GLU A 71 5.72 -18.94 4.21
C GLU A 71 5.68 -17.61 4.97
N PRO A 72 6.03 -17.58 6.27
CA PRO A 72 5.85 -16.39 7.11
C PRO A 72 6.59 -15.14 6.64
N THR A 73 7.77 -15.30 6.03
CA THR A 73 8.57 -14.16 5.55
C THR A 73 8.21 -13.70 4.13
N HIS A 74 7.31 -14.43 3.46
CA HIS A 74 6.84 -14.07 2.11
C HIS A 74 6.08 -12.76 2.14
N TRP A 75 6.20 -11.94 1.11
CA TRP A 75 5.59 -10.62 1.03
C TRP A 75 4.06 -10.65 1.26
N ASN A 76 3.34 -11.65 0.76
CA ASN A 76 1.89 -11.81 0.93
C ASN A 76 1.56 -13.02 1.81
N TYR A 77 2.13 -13.07 3.03
CA TYR A 77 1.80 -14.11 4.01
C TYR A 77 0.41 -13.84 4.62
N TRP A 78 -0.52 -14.74 4.39
CA TRP A 78 -1.95 -14.57 4.68
C TRP A 78 -2.30 -14.31 6.16
N ARG A 79 -1.44 -14.68 7.10
CA ARG A 79 -1.70 -14.50 8.55
C ARG A 79 -1.03 -13.27 9.14
N ARG A 80 -0.23 -12.54 8.38
CA ARG A 80 0.63 -11.49 8.96
C ARG A 80 -0.17 -10.42 9.69
N GLU A 81 -1.26 -9.93 9.12
CA GLU A 81 -2.02 -8.86 9.77
C GLU A 81 -2.61 -9.33 11.10
N SER A 82 -3.21 -10.53 11.16
CA SER A 82 -3.75 -11.07 12.41
C SER A 82 -2.68 -11.25 13.49
N LEU A 83 -1.45 -11.63 13.11
CA LEU A 83 -0.30 -11.73 14.03
C LEU A 83 0.19 -10.35 14.47
N ALA A 84 0.23 -9.36 13.58
CA ALA A 84 0.63 -7.99 13.91
C ALA A 84 -0.27 -7.38 14.99
N TYR A 85 -1.58 -7.66 14.92
CA TYR A 85 -2.52 -7.28 15.96
C TYR A 85 -2.36 -8.11 17.24
N ALA A 86 -2.32 -9.43 17.13
CA ALA A 86 -2.25 -10.34 18.27
C ALA A 86 -0.97 -10.13 19.13
N GLU A 87 0.15 -9.78 18.50
CA GLU A 87 1.41 -9.50 19.17
C GLU A 87 1.62 -8.01 19.49
N GLY A 88 0.60 -7.15 19.25
CA GLY A 88 0.59 -5.74 19.62
C GLY A 88 1.49 -4.84 18.79
N LEU A 89 2.00 -5.30 17.63
CA LEU A 89 2.84 -4.46 16.76
C LEU A 89 2.09 -3.21 16.29
N THR A 90 0.83 -3.34 15.91
CA THR A 90 -0.02 -2.26 15.40
C THR A 90 -0.25 -1.14 16.39
N SER A 91 -0.21 -1.44 17.68
CA SER A 91 -0.41 -0.47 18.78
C SER A 91 0.90 0.07 19.38
N THR A 92 2.07 -0.50 19.02
CA THR A 92 3.34 -0.14 19.64
C THR A 92 4.39 0.37 18.65
N ALA A 93 4.35 -0.07 17.38
CA ALA A 93 5.41 0.21 16.40
C ALA A 93 5.71 1.70 16.25
N TYR A 94 4.67 2.53 16.12
CA TYR A 94 4.80 3.97 15.88
C TYR A 94 4.00 4.81 16.89
N ALA A 95 3.57 4.22 18.01
CA ALA A 95 2.67 4.86 18.98
C ALA A 95 3.25 6.15 19.60
N GLU A 96 4.56 6.19 19.89
CA GLU A 96 5.23 7.37 20.43
C GLU A 96 5.21 8.56 19.44
N ALA A 97 5.05 8.27 18.15
CA ALA A 97 4.90 9.29 17.09
C ALA A 97 3.43 9.62 16.78
N GLY A 98 2.48 9.03 17.52
CA GLY A 98 1.04 9.30 17.33
C GLY A 98 0.36 8.47 16.25
N VAL A 99 1.00 7.41 15.73
CA VAL A 99 0.43 6.51 14.73
C VAL A 99 0.18 5.13 15.34
N SER A 100 -1.02 4.60 15.18
CA SER A 100 -1.38 3.26 15.64
C SER A 100 -2.47 2.64 14.75
N GLY A 101 -2.60 1.32 14.77
CA GLY A 101 -3.75 0.63 14.21
C GLY A 101 -5.03 0.82 15.04
N PRO A 102 -6.19 0.38 14.53
CA PRO A 102 -7.40 0.19 15.33
C PRO A 102 -7.16 -0.74 16.53
N GLU A 103 -7.99 -0.65 17.56
CA GLU A 103 -7.98 -1.61 18.65
C GLU A 103 -8.44 -2.97 18.14
N MET A 104 -7.69 -4.03 18.46
CA MET A 104 -8.14 -5.41 18.22
C MET A 104 -9.14 -5.81 19.30
N LEU A 105 -10.33 -6.19 18.90
CA LEU A 105 -11.35 -6.71 19.80
C LEU A 105 -11.17 -8.21 20.04
N GLU A 106 -10.91 -8.97 18.97
CA GLU A 106 -10.77 -10.41 19.01
C GLU A 106 -10.11 -10.96 17.74
N THR A 107 -9.45 -12.10 17.87
CA THR A 107 -9.01 -12.90 16.71
C THR A 107 -9.29 -14.38 16.96
N ASN A 108 -9.83 -15.08 15.96
CA ASN A 108 -10.24 -16.47 16.07
C ASN A 108 -9.81 -17.27 14.86
N VAL A 109 -9.44 -18.53 15.09
CA VAL A 109 -9.26 -19.51 14.00
C VAL A 109 -10.54 -20.32 13.90
N ARG A 110 -11.20 -20.27 12.75
CA ARG A 110 -12.44 -20.99 12.47
C ARG A 110 -12.18 -22.48 12.27
N ALA A 111 -13.23 -23.29 12.38
CA ALA A 111 -13.14 -24.74 12.14
C ALA A 111 -12.75 -25.09 10.68
N ASP A 112 -13.02 -24.20 9.71
CA ASP A 112 -12.62 -24.33 8.30
C ASP A 112 -11.19 -23.83 8.03
N GLY A 113 -10.45 -23.40 9.05
CA GLY A 113 -9.07 -22.93 8.98
C GLY A 113 -8.91 -21.45 8.60
N LEU A 114 -10.01 -20.73 8.36
CA LEU A 114 -9.98 -19.29 8.16
C LEU A 114 -9.64 -18.57 9.48
N VAL A 115 -9.08 -17.36 9.35
CA VAL A 115 -8.78 -16.51 10.53
C VAL A 115 -9.68 -15.29 10.49
N GLU A 116 -10.42 -15.07 11.56
CA GLU A 116 -11.21 -13.86 11.81
C GLU A 116 -10.38 -12.87 12.63
N LEU A 117 -10.41 -11.62 12.23
CA LEU A 117 -9.86 -10.49 12.96
C LEU A 117 -10.96 -9.44 13.13
N TRP A 118 -11.36 -9.19 14.37
CA TRP A 118 -12.32 -8.18 14.76
C TRP A 118 -11.58 -6.95 15.26
N LEU A 119 -11.81 -5.82 14.60
CA LEU A 119 -11.22 -4.52 14.93
C LEU A 119 -12.32 -3.56 15.36
N ASP A 120 -12.01 -2.67 16.30
CA ASP A 120 -12.90 -1.56 16.62
C ASP A 120 -13.12 -0.69 15.37
N TYR A 121 -14.37 -0.26 15.18
CA TYR A 121 -14.67 0.67 14.09
C TYR A 121 -14.12 2.06 14.44
N VAL A 122 -13.31 2.62 13.55
CA VAL A 122 -12.68 3.93 13.74
C VAL A 122 -13.48 4.98 12.99
N PRO A 123 -14.26 5.83 13.67
CA PRO A 123 -14.90 6.97 13.05
C PRO A 123 -13.87 8.07 12.80
N GLY A 124 -13.83 8.64 11.59
CA GLY A 124 -12.90 9.70 11.23
C GLY A 124 -12.94 10.03 9.75
N SER A 125 -12.13 11.00 9.32
CA SER A 125 -11.97 11.31 7.91
C SER A 125 -10.92 10.42 7.25
N GLY A 126 -11.25 9.82 6.11
CA GLY A 126 -10.34 8.97 5.34
C GLY A 126 -9.22 9.77 4.68
N GLY A 127 -8.08 9.11 4.41
CA GLY A 127 -6.89 9.77 3.88
C GLY A 127 -7.09 10.48 2.53
N PHE A 128 -8.06 10.07 1.72
CA PHE A 128 -8.40 10.79 0.48
C PHE A 128 -9.08 12.16 0.71
N GLU A 129 -9.57 12.42 1.92
CA GLU A 129 -10.14 13.71 2.32
C GLU A 129 -9.10 14.65 2.94
N TRP A 130 -7.86 14.16 3.11
CA TRP A 130 -6.81 14.92 3.78
C TRP A 130 -6.21 15.99 2.85
N SER A 131 -5.91 17.14 3.43
CA SER A 131 -5.12 18.15 2.73
C SER A 131 -3.67 17.69 2.54
N PRO A 132 -2.93 18.24 1.55
CA PRO A 132 -1.50 17.97 1.39
C PRO A 132 -0.70 18.17 2.68
N SER A 133 -1.01 19.21 3.45
CA SER A 133 -0.35 19.48 4.74
C SER A 133 -0.65 18.42 5.81
N ARG A 134 -1.86 17.81 5.78
CA ARG A 134 -2.20 16.69 6.68
C ARG A 134 -1.46 15.40 6.28
N ILE A 135 -1.31 15.15 4.98
CA ILE A 135 -0.51 14.02 4.45
C ILE A 135 0.97 14.21 4.82
N ALA A 136 1.52 15.41 4.63
CA ALA A 136 2.89 15.74 5.03
C ALA A 136 3.11 15.60 6.56
N ARG A 137 2.12 15.94 7.37
CA ARG A 137 2.14 15.71 8.82
C ARG A 137 2.18 14.23 9.16
N PHE A 138 1.40 13.39 8.47
CA PHE A 138 1.48 11.94 8.66
C PHE A 138 2.85 11.39 8.25
N ALA A 139 3.44 11.87 7.14
CA ALA A 139 4.79 11.50 6.75
C ALA A 139 5.82 11.84 7.85
N TYR A 140 5.68 12.99 8.51
CA TYR A 140 6.48 13.34 9.68
C TYR A 140 6.29 12.35 10.84
N GLU A 141 5.05 12.04 11.20
CA GLU A 141 4.72 11.08 12.26
C GLU A 141 5.30 9.70 11.96
N LEU A 142 5.17 9.23 10.71
CA LEU A 142 5.75 7.96 10.28
C LEU A 142 7.27 7.98 10.36
N GLY A 143 7.93 9.05 9.93
CA GLY A 143 9.38 9.22 10.01
C GLY A 143 9.87 9.16 11.46
N ALA A 144 9.22 9.87 12.39
CA ALA A 144 9.54 9.83 13.81
C ALA A 144 9.37 8.42 14.41
N GLY A 145 8.31 7.70 14.00
CA GLY A 145 8.08 6.31 14.43
C GLY A 145 9.12 5.34 13.88
N GLN A 146 9.50 5.48 12.60
CA GLN A 146 10.46 4.59 11.94
C GLN A 146 11.91 4.82 12.38
N ALA A 147 12.26 6.03 12.82
CA ALA A 147 13.60 6.37 13.29
C ALA A 147 14.11 5.40 14.37
N ARG A 148 13.25 5.00 15.30
CA ARG A 148 13.59 4.06 16.39
C ARG A 148 13.94 2.64 15.91
N TRP A 149 13.46 2.27 14.72
CA TRP A 149 13.64 0.93 14.15
C TRP A 149 14.77 0.85 13.13
N THR A 150 15.36 1.98 12.79
CA THR A 150 16.42 2.03 11.79
C THR A 150 17.65 1.25 12.27
N GLY A 151 18.09 0.27 11.48
CA GLY A 151 19.15 -0.66 11.80
C GLY A 151 18.84 -1.72 12.87
N ARG A 152 17.59 -1.77 13.38
CA ARG A 152 17.16 -2.69 14.46
C ARG A 152 15.72 -3.15 14.32
N VAL A 153 15.35 -3.60 13.13
CA VAL A 153 14.03 -4.18 12.86
C VAL A 153 13.76 -5.35 13.81
N PRO A 154 12.56 -5.46 14.42
CA PRO A 154 12.24 -6.54 15.35
C PRO A 154 12.46 -7.92 14.72
N ASP A 155 12.93 -8.87 15.51
CA ASP A 155 13.11 -10.27 15.07
C ASP A 155 11.81 -11.06 15.29
N LEU A 156 10.77 -10.70 14.52
CA LEU A 156 9.50 -11.41 14.49
C LEU A 156 9.48 -12.31 13.25
N PRO A 157 9.23 -13.63 13.41
CA PRO A 157 9.40 -14.59 12.32
C PRO A 157 8.42 -14.41 11.16
N TRP A 158 7.33 -13.68 11.38
CA TRP A 158 6.29 -13.42 10.39
C TRP A 158 6.43 -12.06 9.68
N LEU A 159 7.41 -11.22 10.04
CA LEU A 159 7.67 -9.98 9.31
C LEU A 159 8.13 -10.27 7.89
N SER A 160 7.63 -9.48 6.95
CA SER A 160 8.08 -9.56 5.56
C SER A 160 9.57 -9.28 5.44
N ARG A 161 10.28 -10.08 4.66
CA ARG A 161 11.71 -9.92 4.39
C ARG A 161 11.93 -9.83 2.89
N GLY A 162 12.40 -8.65 2.43
CA GLY A 162 12.61 -8.41 1.00
C GLY A 162 11.31 -8.23 0.21
N TRP A 163 10.33 -7.56 0.81
CA TRP A 163 9.00 -7.32 0.25
C TRP A 163 9.05 -6.80 -1.19
N LEU A 164 9.77 -5.72 -1.45
CA LEU A 164 9.83 -5.07 -2.77
C LEU A 164 10.33 -6.03 -3.87
N ARG A 165 11.35 -6.84 -3.58
CA ARG A 165 11.88 -7.83 -4.53
C ARG A 165 10.87 -8.92 -4.85
N GLN A 166 10.22 -9.44 -3.83
CA GLN A 166 9.24 -10.53 -4.00
C GLN A 166 7.98 -10.00 -4.70
N TYR A 167 7.51 -8.81 -4.30
CA TYR A 167 6.39 -8.14 -4.97
C TYR A 167 6.66 -7.93 -6.47
N LEU A 168 7.86 -7.49 -6.85
CA LEU A 168 8.22 -7.32 -8.26
C LEU A 168 8.37 -8.64 -9.02
N ALA A 169 8.76 -9.71 -8.35
CA ALA A 169 8.84 -11.05 -8.96
C ALA A 169 7.45 -11.64 -9.25
N ASP A 170 6.50 -11.43 -8.32
CA ASP A 170 5.12 -11.89 -8.43
C ASP A 170 4.19 -10.85 -9.09
N GLY A 171 4.70 -9.66 -9.34
CA GLY A 171 3.99 -8.43 -9.65
C GLY A 171 2.92 -8.51 -10.74
N PRO A 172 2.09 -7.47 -10.90
CA PRO A 172 1.00 -7.51 -11.84
C PRO A 172 1.54 -7.78 -13.25
N PRO A 173 1.09 -8.86 -13.91
CA PRO A 173 1.50 -9.12 -15.27
C PRO A 173 1.05 -7.96 -16.15
N LEU A 174 1.91 -7.51 -17.07
CA LEU A 174 1.45 -6.61 -18.12
C LEU A 174 0.39 -7.33 -18.96
N SER A 175 -0.71 -6.65 -19.21
CA SER A 175 -1.82 -7.20 -20.01
C SER A 175 -1.42 -7.41 -21.47
N VAL A 176 -0.38 -6.72 -21.93
CA VAL A 176 0.13 -6.75 -23.31
C VAL A 176 1.66 -6.79 -23.27
N ASN A 177 2.27 -7.53 -24.19
CA ASN A 177 3.71 -7.44 -24.41
C ASN A 177 4.02 -6.10 -25.07
N ILE A 178 4.87 -5.28 -24.44
CA ILE A 178 5.23 -3.95 -24.92
C ILE A 178 6.49 -4.04 -25.76
N GLU A 179 6.36 -3.71 -27.04
CA GLU A 179 7.47 -3.63 -27.98
C GLU A 179 8.11 -2.22 -27.98
N ASP A 180 9.31 -2.12 -28.45
CA ASP A 180 10.02 -0.84 -28.51
C ASP A 180 9.31 0.22 -29.37
N SER A 181 8.63 -0.20 -30.44
CA SER A 181 7.82 0.66 -31.32
C SER A 181 6.61 1.27 -30.63
N ASP A 182 6.04 0.60 -29.62
CA ASP A 182 4.84 1.04 -28.93
C ASP A 182 5.04 2.34 -28.17
N TRP A 183 6.27 2.62 -27.75
CA TRP A 183 6.62 3.90 -27.11
C TRP A 183 6.48 5.12 -28.04
N GLY A 184 6.24 4.90 -29.32
CA GLY A 184 5.86 5.92 -30.31
C GLY A 184 4.35 6.07 -30.50
N HIS A 185 3.50 5.37 -29.74
CA HIS A 185 2.05 5.43 -29.88
C HIS A 185 1.54 6.86 -29.72
N PRO A 186 0.59 7.32 -30.57
CA PRO A 186 0.08 8.71 -30.54
C PRO A 186 -0.46 9.14 -29.18
N ASP A 187 -1.14 8.27 -28.47
CA ASP A 187 -1.74 8.61 -27.17
C ASP A 187 -0.70 8.96 -26.12
N VAL A 188 0.46 8.28 -26.12
CA VAL A 188 1.55 8.61 -25.17
C VAL A 188 2.41 9.79 -25.61
N ALA A 189 2.09 10.46 -26.74
CA ALA A 189 2.76 11.69 -27.16
C ALA A 189 2.57 12.86 -26.15
N PHE A 190 1.60 12.75 -25.25
CA PHE A 190 1.46 13.65 -24.10
C PHE A 190 2.65 13.58 -23.15
N TRP A 191 3.32 12.44 -23.07
CA TRP A 191 4.54 12.31 -22.27
C TRP A 191 5.74 12.83 -23.10
N PRO A 192 6.54 13.76 -22.56
CA PRO A 192 7.73 14.24 -23.26
C PRO A 192 8.67 13.09 -23.66
N ASP A 193 9.32 13.20 -24.82
CA ASP A 193 10.27 12.18 -25.30
C ASP A 193 11.30 11.74 -24.26
N PRO A 194 11.92 12.63 -23.48
CA PRO A 194 12.87 12.21 -22.45
C PRO A 194 12.22 11.37 -21.35
N VAL A 195 10.94 11.61 -21.01
CA VAL A 195 10.19 10.83 -20.03
C VAL A 195 9.93 9.42 -20.56
N ARG A 196 9.43 9.30 -21.80
CA ARG A 196 9.20 8.00 -22.45
C ARG A 196 10.48 7.15 -22.52
N GLN A 197 11.60 7.76 -22.93
CA GLN A 197 12.89 7.07 -22.99
C GLN A 197 13.36 6.58 -21.62
N ARG A 198 13.16 7.39 -20.55
CA ARG A 198 13.51 7.01 -19.18
C ARG A 198 12.61 5.89 -18.63
N LEU A 199 11.30 5.94 -18.90
CA LEU A 199 10.37 4.87 -18.49
C LEU A 199 10.69 3.54 -19.18
N ARG A 200 10.99 3.59 -20.50
CA ARG A 200 11.44 2.42 -21.25
C ARG A 200 12.74 1.85 -20.66
N ARG A 201 13.71 2.71 -20.37
CA ARG A 201 14.96 2.32 -19.74
C ARG A 201 14.73 1.75 -18.33
N LEU A 202 13.89 2.40 -17.52
CA LEU A 202 13.53 1.92 -16.19
C LEU A 202 12.97 0.50 -16.25
N TRP A 203 12.05 0.23 -17.18
CA TRP A 203 11.50 -1.11 -17.35
C TRP A 203 12.56 -2.15 -17.71
N ALA A 204 13.45 -1.82 -18.61
CA ALA A 204 14.57 -2.71 -19.01
C ALA A 204 15.57 -2.93 -17.86
N GLU A 205 15.87 -1.91 -17.09
CA GLU A 205 16.90 -1.90 -16.04
C GLU A 205 16.29 -1.98 -14.61
N ARG A 206 15.02 -2.37 -14.45
CA ARG A 206 14.30 -2.36 -13.15
C ARG A 206 15.01 -3.13 -12.03
N ASN A 207 15.75 -4.18 -12.38
CA ASN A 207 16.53 -4.94 -11.40
C ASN A 207 17.74 -4.15 -10.87
N GLN A 208 18.30 -3.24 -11.64
CA GLN A 208 19.37 -2.35 -11.19
C GLN A 208 18.80 -1.30 -10.23
N THR A 209 17.65 -0.71 -10.57
CA THR A 209 16.94 0.22 -9.68
C THR A 209 16.54 -0.47 -8.36
N LEU A 210 16.06 -1.72 -8.43
CA LEU A 210 15.79 -2.53 -7.25
C LEU A 210 17.04 -2.76 -6.40
N ALA A 211 18.20 -3.01 -7.01
CA ALA A 211 19.45 -3.21 -6.27
C ALA A 211 19.85 -1.94 -5.49
N VAL A 212 19.64 -0.75 -6.05
CA VAL A 212 19.85 0.52 -5.34
C VAL A 212 18.90 0.62 -4.14
N ALA A 213 17.61 0.34 -4.32
CA ALA A 213 16.61 0.35 -3.24
C ALA A 213 16.95 -0.65 -2.11
N GLN A 214 17.54 -1.80 -2.46
CA GLN A 214 17.95 -2.82 -1.47
C GLN A 214 19.24 -2.46 -0.72
N GLY A 215 20.10 -1.62 -1.29
CA GLY A 215 21.38 -1.21 -0.72
C GLY A 215 21.30 -0.14 0.38
N VAL A 216 20.09 0.38 0.69
CA VAL A 216 19.90 1.43 1.69
C VAL A 216 19.62 0.87 3.08
N GLU A 217 19.78 1.73 4.11
CA GLU A 217 19.51 1.40 5.51
C GLU A 217 18.07 0.89 5.70
N ARG A 218 17.90 -0.09 6.59
CA ARG A 218 16.63 -0.79 6.79
C ARG A 218 15.93 -0.31 8.05
N THR A 219 14.59 -0.30 8.02
CA THR A 219 13.73 0.02 9.15
C THR A 219 12.50 -0.90 9.16
N LEU A 220 11.72 -0.85 10.23
CA LEU A 220 10.39 -1.43 10.22
C LEU A 220 9.48 -0.56 9.37
N CYS A 221 8.89 -1.14 8.33
CA CYS A 221 7.96 -0.51 7.41
C CYS A 221 6.58 -1.17 7.47
N HIS A 222 5.56 -0.41 7.13
CA HIS A 222 4.21 -0.91 6.92
C HIS A 222 4.06 -1.58 5.54
N LEU A 223 4.73 -1.04 4.52
CA LEU A 223 4.83 -1.51 3.12
C LEU A 223 3.54 -1.41 2.30
N ASP A 224 2.49 -0.80 2.89
CA ASP A 224 1.23 -0.49 2.20
C ASP A 224 0.65 0.86 2.68
N VAL A 225 1.51 1.85 2.82
CA VAL A 225 1.10 3.20 3.24
C VAL A 225 0.54 3.94 2.04
N TRP A 226 -0.77 4.22 2.08
CA TRP A 226 -1.47 5.05 1.10
C TRP A 226 -2.80 5.57 1.69
N PRO A 227 -3.48 6.56 1.08
CA PRO A 227 -4.63 7.22 1.69
C PRO A 227 -5.79 6.30 2.08
N ALA A 228 -6.03 5.19 1.35
CA ALA A 228 -7.09 4.25 1.71
C ALA A 228 -6.86 3.58 3.08
N ASN A 229 -5.61 3.48 3.53
CA ASN A 229 -5.22 2.88 4.79
C ASN A 229 -5.05 3.91 5.93
N LEU A 230 -5.52 5.15 5.74
CA LEU A 230 -5.35 6.23 6.70
C LEU A 230 -6.69 6.79 7.18
N ILE A 231 -6.83 6.98 8.50
CA ILE A 231 -7.98 7.66 9.11
C ILE A 231 -7.46 8.71 10.09
N ASP A 232 -8.01 9.94 10.02
CA ASP A 232 -7.79 10.98 11.01
C ASP A 232 -8.88 10.94 12.07
N VAL A 233 -8.47 10.84 13.33
CA VAL A 233 -9.35 10.89 14.49
C VAL A 233 -8.94 12.07 15.36
N GLY A 234 -9.45 13.25 15.03
CA GLY A 234 -9.15 14.46 15.81
C GLY A 234 -7.67 14.84 15.83
N GLY A 235 -6.98 14.69 14.72
CA GLY A 235 -5.55 14.98 14.55
C GLY A 235 -4.61 13.80 14.87
N ARG A 236 -5.13 12.67 15.31
CA ARG A 236 -4.38 11.41 15.50
C ARG A 236 -4.48 10.54 14.24
N SER A 237 -3.37 9.98 13.80
CA SER A 237 -3.31 9.10 12.64
C SER A 237 -3.58 7.65 13.02
N VAL A 238 -4.59 7.05 12.38
CA VAL A 238 -4.84 5.61 12.45
C VAL A 238 -4.42 4.98 11.13
N LEU A 239 -3.53 3.98 11.19
CA LEU A 239 -2.97 3.27 10.06
C LEU A 239 -3.57 1.86 10.01
N LEU A 240 -4.28 1.55 8.92
CA LEU A 240 -4.98 0.30 8.68
C LEU A 240 -4.11 -0.67 7.85
N ASP A 241 -4.53 -1.93 7.79
CA ASP A 241 -4.03 -2.94 6.84
C ASP A 241 -2.53 -3.27 6.96
N TRP A 242 -2.14 -3.85 8.09
CA TRP A 242 -0.75 -4.25 8.40
C TRP A 242 -0.32 -5.57 7.72
N ALA A 243 -1.01 -5.97 6.63
CA ALA A 243 -0.80 -7.26 5.97
C ALA A 243 0.60 -7.43 5.37
N PHE A 244 1.32 -6.35 5.07
CA PHE A 244 2.65 -6.40 4.49
C PHE A 244 3.79 -6.02 5.44
N ALA A 245 3.46 -5.63 6.68
CA ALA A 245 4.45 -5.15 7.65
C ALA A 245 5.73 -5.97 7.68
N GLY A 246 6.86 -5.29 7.64
CA GLY A 246 8.15 -5.98 7.57
C GLY A 246 9.36 -5.05 7.49
N GLU A 247 10.48 -5.65 7.10
CA GLU A 247 11.72 -4.93 6.87
C GLU A 247 11.69 -4.26 5.50
N GLY A 248 11.73 -2.93 5.50
CA GLY A 248 11.81 -2.10 4.30
C GLY A 248 12.98 -1.11 4.35
N ALA A 249 13.20 -0.41 3.23
CA ALA A 249 14.17 0.66 3.17
C ALA A 249 13.66 1.90 3.92
N VAL A 250 14.55 2.66 4.55
CA VAL A 250 14.22 3.99 5.07
C VAL A 250 13.74 4.86 3.89
N GLY A 251 12.45 5.25 3.91
CA GLY A 251 11.80 5.98 2.82
C GLY A 251 10.92 5.13 1.89
N GLU A 252 10.89 3.80 2.02
CA GLU A 252 10.07 2.93 1.17
C GLU A 252 8.57 3.23 1.32
N ASP A 253 8.06 3.36 2.53
CA ASP A 253 6.67 3.71 2.79
C ASP A 253 6.28 5.11 2.25
N ILE A 254 7.23 6.05 2.24
CA ILE A 254 6.98 7.40 1.72
C ILE A 254 6.86 7.39 0.20
N SER A 255 7.67 6.57 -0.49
CA SER A 255 7.53 6.39 -1.92
C SER A 255 6.15 5.86 -2.30
N ASN A 256 5.64 4.94 -1.50
CA ASN A 256 4.32 4.35 -1.67
C ASN A 256 3.21 5.38 -1.40
N LEU A 257 3.29 6.11 -0.28
CA LEU A 257 2.33 7.17 0.07
C LEU A 257 2.19 8.20 -1.06
N ILE A 258 3.29 8.60 -1.68
CA ILE A 258 3.29 9.56 -2.78
C ILE A 258 2.68 8.96 -4.05
N LEU A 259 3.14 7.79 -4.49
CA LEU A 259 2.79 7.27 -5.81
C LEU A 259 1.42 6.60 -5.85
N ASP A 260 1.08 5.74 -4.89
CA ASP A 260 -0.20 5.01 -4.86
C ASP A 260 -1.41 5.95 -4.76
N SER A 261 -1.22 7.15 -4.20
CA SER A 261 -2.27 8.16 -4.14
C SER A 261 -2.79 8.60 -5.50
N PHE A 262 -2.01 8.44 -6.56
CA PHE A 262 -2.31 8.95 -7.90
C PHE A 262 -2.47 7.86 -8.97
N THR A 263 -2.00 6.64 -8.74
CA THR A 263 -2.05 5.57 -9.76
C THR A 263 -3.46 5.23 -10.18
N ASP A 264 -4.38 5.18 -9.22
CA ASP A 264 -5.79 4.84 -9.44
C ASP A 264 -6.69 6.06 -9.74
N GLY A 265 -6.09 7.26 -9.83
CA GLY A 265 -6.84 8.49 -10.12
C GLY A 265 -7.78 8.93 -9.00
N LEU A 266 -7.49 8.53 -7.77
CA LEU A 266 -8.30 8.84 -6.58
C LEU A 266 -7.96 10.20 -5.96
N MET A 267 -6.86 10.81 -6.39
CA MET A 267 -6.44 12.14 -5.98
C MET A 267 -6.23 13.05 -7.20
N ASP A 268 -6.47 14.35 -7.01
CA ASP A 268 -6.24 15.36 -8.03
C ASP A 268 -4.75 15.38 -8.43
N PRO A 269 -4.40 15.13 -9.70
CA PRO A 269 -3.02 15.09 -10.16
C PRO A 269 -2.25 16.40 -9.95
N ASP A 270 -2.93 17.54 -9.84
CA ASP A 270 -2.32 18.84 -9.59
C ASP A 270 -1.73 18.94 -8.18
N LEU A 271 -2.16 18.10 -7.24
CA LEU A 271 -1.62 18.03 -5.87
C LEU A 271 -0.30 17.24 -5.78
N LEU A 272 0.08 16.48 -6.82
CA LEU A 272 1.26 15.62 -6.77
C LEU A 272 2.56 16.34 -6.37
N PRO A 273 2.92 17.51 -6.93
CA PRO A 273 4.15 18.19 -6.54
C PRO A 273 4.18 18.57 -5.06
N GLU A 274 3.09 19.16 -4.55
CA GLU A 274 2.98 19.58 -3.15
C GLU A 274 3.04 18.37 -2.20
N ILE A 275 2.33 17.28 -2.51
CA ILE A 275 2.34 16.07 -1.71
C ILE A 275 3.71 15.41 -1.74
N ALA A 276 4.36 15.32 -2.90
CA ALA A 276 5.67 14.69 -3.02
C ALA A 276 6.73 15.43 -2.20
N GLU A 277 6.80 16.75 -2.31
CA GLU A 277 7.72 17.58 -1.54
C GLU A 277 7.41 17.53 -0.04
N GLY A 278 6.15 17.76 0.33
CA GLY A 278 5.70 17.77 1.72
C GLY A 278 5.92 16.43 2.43
N CYS A 279 5.68 15.31 1.75
CA CYS A 279 5.92 13.98 2.32
C CYS A 279 7.41 13.72 2.56
N VAL A 280 8.28 14.03 1.61
CA VAL A 280 9.72 13.83 1.78
C VAL A 280 10.29 14.69 2.89
N ASP A 281 9.94 15.98 2.90
CA ASP A 281 10.44 16.91 3.92
C ASP A 281 9.88 16.61 5.31
N GLY A 282 8.57 16.29 5.39
CA GLY A 282 7.94 15.83 6.63
C GLY A 282 8.63 14.60 7.19
N TYR A 283 8.84 13.59 6.36
CA TYR A 283 9.49 12.35 6.75
C TYR A 283 10.92 12.55 7.26
N LEU A 284 11.73 13.32 6.53
CA LEU A 284 13.11 13.64 6.94
C LEU A 284 13.15 14.36 8.27
N LYS A 285 12.26 15.35 8.45
CA LYS A 285 12.12 16.04 9.74
C LYS A 285 11.72 15.07 10.84
N GLY A 286 10.76 14.17 10.60
CA GLY A 286 10.35 13.15 11.56
C GLY A 286 11.48 12.20 11.94
N LEU A 287 12.24 11.72 10.97
CA LEU A 287 13.44 10.89 11.22
C LEU A 287 14.42 11.60 12.17
N ARG A 288 14.72 12.89 11.91
CA ARG A 288 15.62 13.70 12.75
C ARG A 288 15.10 13.84 14.18
N ASP A 289 13.84 14.24 14.31
CA ASP A 289 13.21 14.46 15.61
C ASP A 289 13.09 13.14 16.40
N GLY A 290 12.96 11.99 15.70
CA GLY A 290 13.01 10.63 16.25
C GLY A 290 14.42 10.11 16.59
N GLY A 291 15.46 10.94 16.39
CA GLY A 291 16.85 10.63 16.78
C GLY A 291 17.70 9.95 15.70
N TRP A 292 17.18 9.79 14.47
CA TRP A 292 18.00 9.30 13.37
C TRP A 292 19.02 10.37 12.90
N SER A 293 20.26 9.95 12.60
CA SER A 293 21.37 10.83 12.26
C SER A 293 22.05 10.53 10.91
N GLY A 294 21.41 9.72 10.07
CA GLY A 294 21.95 9.36 8.75
C GLY A 294 21.91 10.51 7.72
N SER A 295 22.18 10.18 6.47
CA SER A 295 22.22 11.14 5.37
C SER A 295 20.83 11.38 4.77
N GLU A 296 20.36 12.62 4.78
CA GLU A 296 19.09 13.01 4.13
C GLU A 296 19.13 12.75 2.62
N ASP A 297 20.28 13.02 1.96
CA ASP A 297 20.42 12.73 0.54
C ASP A 297 20.29 11.23 0.24
N ALA A 298 20.79 10.37 1.13
CA ALA A 298 20.60 8.93 1.00
C ALA A 298 19.12 8.54 1.12
N VAL A 299 18.37 9.16 2.02
CA VAL A 299 16.93 8.92 2.15
C VAL A 299 16.16 9.42 0.92
N ARG A 300 16.48 10.62 0.41
CA ARG A 300 15.86 11.12 -0.84
C ARG A 300 16.11 10.17 -2.02
N VAL A 301 17.32 9.64 -2.14
CA VAL A 301 17.65 8.62 -3.15
C VAL A 301 16.88 7.33 -2.89
N ALA A 302 16.75 6.90 -1.62
CA ALA A 302 16.01 5.70 -1.25
C ALA A 302 14.52 5.80 -1.60
N VAL A 303 13.87 6.94 -1.28
CA VAL A 303 12.48 7.22 -1.68
C VAL A 303 12.32 7.07 -3.19
N GLY A 304 13.20 7.73 -3.97
CA GLY A 304 13.16 7.65 -5.42
C GLY A 304 13.42 6.24 -5.96
N ALA A 305 14.43 5.54 -5.43
CA ALA A 305 14.77 4.19 -5.88
C ALA A 305 13.67 3.17 -5.57
N CYS A 306 13.08 3.21 -4.36
CA CYS A 306 11.98 2.33 -3.97
C CYS A 306 10.74 2.59 -4.82
N GLY A 307 10.36 3.85 -5.02
CA GLY A 307 9.22 4.22 -5.84
C GLY A 307 9.41 3.85 -7.31
N ALA A 308 10.56 4.20 -7.90
CA ALA A 308 10.86 3.85 -9.29
C ALA A 308 10.92 2.31 -9.49
N ALA A 309 11.48 1.56 -8.55
CA ALA A 309 11.47 0.10 -8.62
C ALA A 309 10.06 -0.47 -8.52
N LYS A 310 9.28 -0.09 -7.47
CA LYS A 310 7.91 -0.60 -7.25
C LYS A 310 7.01 -0.32 -8.46
N PHE A 311 7.07 0.89 -9.01
CA PHE A 311 6.21 1.33 -10.11
C PHE A 311 6.87 1.28 -11.50
N SER A 312 7.95 0.51 -11.65
CA SER A 312 8.63 0.32 -12.95
C SER A 312 7.68 -0.22 -14.03
N TRP A 313 6.68 -0.99 -13.65
CA TRP A 313 5.64 -1.56 -14.51
C TRP A 313 4.57 -0.55 -14.95
N PHE A 314 4.41 0.58 -14.24
CA PHE A 314 3.25 1.48 -14.41
C PHE A 314 3.24 2.16 -15.79
N GLY A 315 4.36 2.70 -16.23
CA GLY A 315 4.47 3.29 -17.59
C GLY A 315 4.14 2.28 -18.69
N PRO A 316 4.77 1.09 -18.72
CA PRO A 316 4.39 0.00 -19.63
C PRO A 316 2.92 -0.42 -19.54
N ALA A 317 2.33 -0.49 -18.35
CA ALA A 317 0.92 -0.87 -18.19
C ALA A 317 -0.03 0.17 -18.81
N VAL A 318 0.23 1.45 -18.57
CA VAL A 318 -0.57 2.54 -19.19
C VAL A 318 -0.40 2.56 -20.72
N LEU A 319 0.83 2.34 -21.21
CA LEU A 319 1.08 2.20 -22.65
C LEU A 319 0.35 0.98 -23.23
N GLY A 320 0.35 -0.15 -22.52
CA GLY A 320 -0.38 -1.36 -22.93
C GLY A 320 -1.89 -1.12 -23.12
N ARG A 321 -2.49 -0.31 -22.24
CA ARG A 321 -3.89 0.10 -22.40
C ARG A 321 -4.11 0.96 -23.65
N ALA A 322 -3.19 1.86 -23.96
CA ALA A 322 -3.26 2.68 -25.17
C ALA A 322 -3.15 1.82 -26.44
N VAL A 323 -2.18 0.91 -26.49
CA VAL A 323 -1.95 0.00 -27.63
C VAL A 323 -3.14 -0.95 -27.86
N SER A 324 -3.72 -1.48 -26.78
CA SER A 324 -4.88 -2.39 -26.87
C SER A 324 -6.23 -1.66 -27.00
N ASN A 325 -6.25 -0.32 -26.91
CA ASN A 325 -7.45 0.49 -26.84
C ASN A 325 -8.42 0.01 -25.74
N ASP A 326 -7.86 -0.37 -24.58
CA ASP A 326 -8.59 -0.94 -23.48
C ASP A 326 -9.30 0.16 -22.65
N VAL A 327 -10.60 -0.01 -22.47
CA VAL A 327 -11.41 0.78 -21.54
C VAL A 327 -11.60 -0.07 -20.29
N GLY A 328 -10.73 0.10 -19.31
CA GLY A 328 -10.78 -0.68 -18.08
C GLY A 328 -10.87 0.18 -16.84
N SER A 329 -11.36 -0.43 -15.76
CA SER A 329 -11.31 0.13 -14.42
C SER A 329 -10.24 -0.58 -13.60
N SER A 330 -9.62 0.13 -12.66
CA SER A 330 -8.91 -0.52 -11.55
C SER A 330 -9.92 -0.97 -10.48
N ASN A 331 -9.46 -1.68 -9.46
CA ASN A 331 -10.30 -2.06 -8.31
C ASN A 331 -10.94 -0.83 -7.61
N TYR A 332 -10.41 0.35 -7.82
CA TYR A 332 -10.77 1.56 -7.09
C TYR A 332 -11.24 2.71 -7.99
N SER A 333 -10.93 2.72 -9.30
CA SER A 333 -11.31 3.77 -10.24
C SER A 333 -12.49 3.38 -11.14
N GLN A 334 -13.09 4.37 -11.77
CA GLN A 334 -14.13 4.19 -12.79
C GLN A 334 -13.49 3.83 -14.14
N ASP A 335 -14.33 3.35 -15.09
CA ASP A 335 -13.91 3.13 -16.46
C ASP A 335 -13.48 4.44 -17.12
N GLU A 336 -12.23 4.46 -17.61
CA GLU A 336 -11.66 5.59 -18.31
C GLU A 336 -11.04 5.13 -19.63
N SER A 337 -11.11 6.00 -20.67
CA SER A 337 -10.36 5.73 -21.91
C SER A 337 -8.84 5.80 -21.66
N ALA A 338 -8.08 5.06 -22.46
CA ALA A 338 -6.62 5.07 -22.38
C ALA A 338 -6.05 6.49 -22.51
N GLU A 339 -6.59 7.31 -23.43
CA GLU A 339 -6.17 8.71 -23.62
C GLU A 339 -6.32 9.55 -22.35
N LEU A 340 -7.46 9.43 -21.65
CA LEU A 340 -7.69 10.16 -20.40
C LEU A 340 -6.72 9.73 -19.30
N VAL A 341 -6.49 8.42 -19.17
CA VAL A 341 -5.51 7.89 -18.20
C VAL A 341 -4.12 8.41 -18.50
N VAL A 342 -3.67 8.35 -19.78
CA VAL A 342 -2.35 8.85 -20.19
C VAL A 342 -2.15 10.32 -19.82
N LYS A 343 -3.16 11.16 -20.06
CA LYS A 343 -3.11 12.58 -19.70
C LYS A 343 -3.06 12.79 -18.19
N ARG A 344 -3.94 12.11 -17.45
CA ARG A 344 -4.06 12.23 -16.00
C ARG A 344 -2.76 11.86 -15.29
N VAL A 345 -2.08 10.80 -15.74
CA VAL A 345 -0.86 10.32 -15.08
C VAL A 345 0.43 10.95 -15.59
N ALA A 346 0.39 11.95 -16.47
CA ALA A 346 1.59 12.54 -17.07
C ALA A 346 2.58 13.08 -16.02
N GLY A 347 2.09 13.76 -14.98
CA GLY A 347 2.91 14.22 -13.86
C GLY A 347 3.54 13.06 -13.08
N LEU A 348 2.75 12.02 -12.81
CA LEU A 348 3.18 10.83 -12.06
C LEU A 348 4.30 10.06 -12.78
N VAL A 349 4.12 9.77 -14.08
CA VAL A 349 5.16 9.07 -14.86
C VAL A 349 6.42 9.92 -15.02
N THR A 350 6.29 11.24 -15.04
CA THR A 350 7.44 12.16 -15.04
C THR A 350 8.22 12.04 -13.74
N LEU A 351 7.53 12.06 -12.58
CA LEU A 351 8.16 11.89 -11.28
C LEU A 351 8.87 10.53 -11.17
N ILE A 352 8.22 9.44 -11.59
CA ILE A 352 8.82 8.09 -11.60
C ILE A 352 10.08 8.06 -12.48
N ALA A 353 10.03 8.68 -13.67
CA ALA A 353 11.17 8.76 -14.59
C ALA A 353 12.34 9.58 -14.02
N ASP A 354 12.05 10.66 -13.29
CA ASP A 354 13.08 11.47 -12.64
C ASP A 354 13.70 10.73 -11.45
N TRP A 355 12.93 10.03 -10.66
CA TRP A 355 13.43 9.17 -9.58
C TRP A 355 14.32 8.06 -10.11
N ALA A 356 13.92 7.39 -11.20
CA ALA A 356 14.76 6.39 -11.87
C ALA A 356 16.11 6.95 -12.32
N ARG A 357 16.12 8.18 -12.86
CA ARG A 357 17.35 8.85 -13.29
C ARG A 357 18.30 9.09 -12.11
N VAL A 358 17.78 9.54 -10.97
CA VAL A 358 18.59 9.79 -9.76
C VAL A 358 19.16 8.49 -9.22
N ALA A 359 18.35 7.41 -9.16
CA ALA A 359 18.82 6.09 -8.76
C ALA A 359 19.92 5.52 -9.69
N GLY A 360 19.77 5.70 -11.02
CA GLY A 360 20.72 5.20 -12.02
C GLY A 360 22.04 6.00 -12.13
N SER A 361 22.15 7.14 -11.45
CA SER A 361 23.38 7.95 -11.42
C SER A 361 24.35 7.55 -10.28
N ARG A 362 24.04 6.54 -9.53
CA ARG A 362 24.81 5.99 -8.41
C ARG A 362 25.34 4.61 -8.74
#